data_94c67a277862a267cfd5152a1384ccdc
#
_entry.id   94c67a277862a267cfd5152a1384ccdc
#
_cell.length_a   1.000
_cell.length_b   1.000
_cell.length_c   1.000
_cell.angle_alpha   90.00
_cell.angle_beta   90.00
_cell.angle_gamma   90.00
#
_symmetry.space_group_name_H-M   'P 1'
#
loop_
_entity.id
_entity.type
_entity.pdbx_description
1 polymer ?
#
loop_
_entity_poly.entity_id
_entity_poly.type
_entity_poly.pdbx_seq_one_letter_code
_entity_poly.pdbx_strand_id
1 'polypeptide(L)'
;RQAKSSIYVVDNYIGLRTLLHLKNSPAGVDIILFSDNVGNNKLHNIEYTDFRKEYPTVKLSMKKTGGIFHDRFIVLDYGTADERVFLCGASSKDAGARITSIVEDYGIAKYNSVIAEDEVEEAIADLKSRVYELKKIRLIRKREFN
;
A
#
# COMPACT_ATOMS: atom_id res chain seq x y z
N ARG A 1 5.04 -15.14 3.90
CA ARG A 1 6.35 -14.52 4.19
C ARG A 1 6.10 -13.08 4.63
N GLN A 2 6.68 -12.66 5.75
CA GLN A 2 6.55 -11.30 6.28
C GLN A 2 7.46 -10.32 5.52
N ALA A 3 7.06 -9.04 5.49
CA ALA A 3 7.91 -7.96 4.98
C ALA A 3 9.21 -7.88 5.80
N LYS A 4 10.30 -7.53 5.14
CA LYS A 4 11.63 -7.41 5.73
C LYS A 4 12.08 -5.95 5.90
N SER A 5 11.69 -5.08 4.97
CA SER A 5 12.16 -3.68 4.92
C SER A 5 11.03 -2.66 4.88
N SER A 6 9.99 -2.90 4.08
CA SER A 6 8.92 -1.92 3.91
C SER A 6 7.55 -2.54 3.65
N ILE A 7 6.49 -1.80 4.04
CA ILE A 7 5.10 -2.06 3.70
C ILE A 7 4.50 -0.77 3.19
N TYR A 8 4.11 -0.73 1.93
CA TYR A 8 3.38 0.38 1.35
C TYR A 8 1.92 -0.02 1.15
N VAL A 9 1.02 0.78 1.68
CA VAL A 9 -0.43 0.60 1.52
C VAL A 9 -0.96 1.77 0.71
N VAL A 10 -1.48 1.49 -0.47
CA VAL A 10 -2.11 2.49 -1.34
C VAL A 10 -3.62 2.28 -1.26
N ASP A 11 -4.30 3.14 -0.52
CA ASP A 11 -5.74 3.05 -0.32
C ASP A 11 -6.30 4.41 0.13
N ASN A 12 -7.16 5.03 -0.68
CA ASN A 12 -7.77 6.31 -0.33
C ASN A 12 -8.82 6.23 0.78
N TYR A 13 -9.29 5.01 1.11
CA TYR A 13 -10.36 4.76 2.09
C TYR A 13 -9.81 4.04 3.33
N ILE A 14 -8.98 4.72 4.08
CA ILE A 14 -8.40 4.18 5.32
C ILE A 14 -9.22 4.55 6.55
N GLY A 15 -9.04 3.79 7.63
CA GLY A 15 -9.68 4.01 8.92
C GLY A 15 -8.88 3.37 10.05
N LEU A 16 -9.39 3.42 11.27
CA LEU A 16 -8.73 2.81 12.43
C LEU A 16 -8.40 1.32 12.20
N ARG A 17 -9.27 0.58 11.54
CA ARG A 17 -9.03 -0.83 11.21
C ARG A 17 -7.79 -1.03 10.35
N THR A 18 -7.49 -0.10 9.45
CA THR A 18 -6.25 -0.12 8.65
C THR A 18 -5.03 -0.16 9.56
N LEU A 19 -5.00 0.71 10.58
CA LEU A 19 -3.91 0.75 11.55
C LEU A 19 -3.85 -0.52 12.40
N LEU A 20 -5.00 -1.04 12.85
CA LEU A 20 -5.05 -2.26 13.64
C LEU A 20 -4.54 -3.50 12.88
N HIS A 21 -4.68 -3.55 11.56
CA HIS A 21 -4.04 -4.59 10.75
C HIS A 21 -2.51 -4.49 10.75
N LEU A 22 -1.98 -3.29 10.91
CA LEU A 22 -0.53 -3.01 10.87
C LEU A 22 0.17 -3.14 12.23
N LYS A 23 -0.58 -3.24 13.33
CA LYS A 23 0.00 -3.28 14.70
C LYS A 23 1.00 -4.40 14.95
N ASN A 24 0.85 -5.52 14.25
CA ASN A 24 1.72 -6.69 14.37
C ASN A 24 2.81 -6.73 13.29
N SER A 25 3.05 -5.63 12.60
CA SER A 25 4.14 -5.54 11.61
C SER A 25 5.50 -5.75 12.30
N PRO A 26 6.47 -6.39 11.62
CA PRO A 26 7.77 -6.61 12.21
C PRO A 26 8.44 -5.30 12.62
N ALA A 27 9.14 -5.32 13.75
CA ALA A 27 9.92 -4.16 14.20
C ALA A 27 10.99 -3.80 13.14
N GLY A 28 11.18 -2.50 12.90
CA GLY A 28 12.17 -2.02 11.94
C GLY A 28 11.68 -1.94 10.48
N VAL A 29 10.48 -2.43 10.19
CA VAL A 29 9.86 -2.30 8.86
C VAL A 29 9.23 -0.91 8.73
N ASP A 30 9.57 -0.19 7.66
CA ASP A 30 8.97 1.12 7.37
C ASP A 30 7.60 0.95 6.72
N ILE A 31 6.57 1.58 7.30
CA ILE A 31 5.21 1.51 6.81
C ILE A 31 4.77 2.88 6.32
N ILE A 32 4.37 2.95 5.06
CA ILE A 32 3.84 4.18 4.46
C ILE A 32 2.42 3.92 3.97
N LEU A 33 1.47 4.73 4.47
CA LEU A 33 0.10 4.80 3.96
C LEU A 33 0.02 5.90 2.91
N PHE A 34 -0.14 5.53 1.65
CA PHE A 34 -0.44 6.45 0.56
C PHE A 34 -1.95 6.60 0.47
N SER A 35 -2.49 7.70 1.00
CA SER A 35 -3.92 7.90 1.12
C SER A 35 -4.28 9.37 1.17
N ASP A 36 -5.36 9.74 0.46
CA ASP A 36 -6.01 11.04 0.63
C ASP A 36 -7.03 11.02 1.77
N ASN A 37 -7.23 9.85 2.40
CA ASN A 37 -8.08 9.65 3.58
C ASN A 37 -9.49 10.22 3.39
N VAL A 38 -10.15 9.79 2.33
CA VAL A 38 -11.49 10.26 1.94
C VAL A 38 -12.60 9.30 2.37
N GLY A 39 -13.84 9.76 2.28
CA GLY A 39 -15.03 8.96 2.53
C GLY A 39 -15.54 9.02 3.97
N ASN A 40 -16.65 8.30 4.19
CA ASN A 40 -17.23 8.14 5.52
C ASN A 40 -16.35 7.22 6.39
N ASN A 41 -16.30 7.47 7.69
CA ASN A 41 -15.47 6.70 8.63
C ASN A 41 -13.97 6.72 8.30
N LYS A 42 -13.51 7.85 7.75
CA LYS A 42 -12.09 8.08 7.52
C LYS A 42 -11.28 8.06 8.83
N LEU A 43 -9.98 7.84 8.71
CA LEU A 43 -9.06 7.90 9.83
C LEU A 43 -9.01 9.32 10.41
N HIS A 44 -9.25 9.47 11.71
CA HIS A 44 -9.13 10.73 12.42
C HIS A 44 -7.72 10.95 12.96
N ASN A 45 -7.30 12.21 13.05
CA ASN A 45 -5.96 12.55 13.56
C ASN A 45 -5.71 12.03 14.99
N ILE A 46 -6.74 12.02 15.82
CA ILE A 46 -6.63 11.49 17.20
C ILE A 46 -6.33 9.99 17.17
N GLU A 47 -7.02 9.22 16.34
CA GLU A 47 -6.81 7.77 16.20
C GLU A 47 -5.39 7.46 15.71
N TYR A 48 -4.90 8.24 14.73
CA TYR A 48 -3.53 8.11 14.23
C TYR A 48 -2.49 8.43 15.30
N THR A 49 -2.69 9.50 16.06
CA THR A 49 -1.79 9.92 17.12
C THR A 49 -1.76 8.91 18.27
N ASP A 50 -2.92 8.43 18.68
CA ASP A 50 -3.04 7.45 19.77
C ASP A 50 -2.44 6.09 19.36
N PHE A 51 -2.66 5.66 18.14
CA PHE A 51 -2.03 4.46 17.60
C PHE A 51 -0.50 4.53 17.68
N ARG A 52 0.09 5.65 17.26
CA ARG A 52 1.56 5.82 17.31
C ARG A 52 2.11 5.84 18.74
N LYS A 53 1.34 6.32 19.71
CA LYS A 53 1.71 6.27 21.14
C LYS A 53 1.62 4.85 21.70
N GLU A 54 0.57 4.13 21.34
CA GLU A 54 0.32 2.77 21.82
C GLU A 54 1.28 1.75 21.19
N TYR A 55 1.64 1.95 19.91
CA TYR A 55 2.52 1.05 19.16
C TYR A 55 3.79 1.76 18.68
N PRO A 56 4.68 2.19 19.59
CA PRO A 56 5.85 3.02 19.22
C PRO A 56 6.90 2.30 18.38
N THR A 57 6.88 0.96 18.35
CA THR A 57 7.78 0.13 17.51
C THR A 57 7.32 0.06 16.05
N VAL A 58 6.08 0.43 15.75
CA VAL A 58 5.54 0.47 14.40
C VAL A 58 5.94 1.80 13.74
N LYS A 59 6.84 1.73 12.78
CA LYS A 59 7.30 2.90 12.03
C LYS A 59 6.28 3.27 10.95
N LEU A 60 5.29 4.07 11.32
CA LEU A 60 4.16 4.45 10.46
C LEU A 60 4.25 5.92 10.03
N SER A 61 4.09 6.16 8.74
CA SER A 61 3.90 7.49 8.15
C SER A 61 2.77 7.51 7.14
N MET A 62 2.23 8.70 6.87
CA MET A 62 1.19 8.92 5.86
C MET A 62 1.64 9.92 4.83
N LYS A 63 1.29 9.64 3.55
CA LYS A 63 1.54 10.52 2.41
C LYS A 63 0.26 10.71 1.62
N LYS A 64 -0.07 11.96 1.27
CA LYS A 64 -1.20 12.26 0.38
C LYS A 64 -0.82 11.94 -1.06
N THR A 65 -1.79 11.47 -1.84
CA THR A 65 -1.59 11.06 -3.23
C THR A 65 -2.16 12.04 -4.26
N GLY A 66 -2.97 13.00 -3.84
CA GLY A 66 -3.65 13.93 -4.77
C GLY A 66 -4.61 13.24 -5.73
N GLY A 67 -5.23 12.13 -5.32
CA GLY A 67 -6.24 11.41 -6.10
C GLY A 67 -5.70 10.64 -7.31
N ILE A 68 -4.38 10.43 -7.42
CA ILE A 68 -3.78 9.76 -8.60
C ILE A 68 -4.02 8.24 -8.62
N PHE A 69 -4.38 7.63 -7.50
CA PHE A 69 -4.65 6.20 -7.39
C PHE A 69 -6.16 5.92 -7.32
N HIS A 70 -6.66 5.07 -8.19
CA HIS A 70 -8.02 4.54 -8.15
C HIS A 70 -8.08 3.12 -7.58
N ASP A 71 -7.01 2.36 -7.75
CA ASP A 71 -6.91 0.98 -7.28
C ASP A 71 -6.21 0.94 -5.92
N ARG A 72 -6.38 -0.18 -5.21
CA ARG A 72 -5.78 -0.44 -3.91
C ARG A 72 -4.70 -1.48 -4.04
N PHE A 73 -3.57 -1.19 -3.40
CA PHE A 73 -2.39 -2.05 -3.45
C PHE A 73 -1.74 -2.16 -2.09
N ILE A 74 -1.07 -3.29 -1.88
CA ILE A 74 -0.06 -3.44 -0.85
C ILE A 74 1.23 -3.83 -1.55
N VAL A 75 2.30 -3.11 -1.27
CA VAL A 75 3.63 -3.41 -1.78
C VAL A 75 4.51 -3.74 -0.59
N LEU A 76 5.10 -4.92 -0.59
CA LEU A 76 6.08 -5.34 0.42
C LEU A 76 7.48 -5.22 -0.17
N ASP A 77 8.42 -4.76 0.66
CA ASP A 77 9.85 -4.70 0.36
C ASP A 77 10.17 -3.99 -0.98
N TYR A 78 9.50 -2.84 -1.16
CA TYR A 78 9.59 -2.03 -2.37
C TYR A 78 11.04 -1.76 -2.79
N GLY A 79 11.35 -1.94 -4.09
CA GLY A 79 12.67 -1.68 -4.67
C GLY A 79 13.74 -2.73 -4.35
N THR A 80 13.39 -3.79 -3.63
CA THR A 80 14.31 -4.88 -3.28
C THR A 80 14.09 -6.13 -4.15
N ALA A 81 14.99 -7.10 -4.06
CA ALA A 81 14.83 -8.41 -4.71
C ALA A 81 13.63 -9.22 -4.14
N ASP A 82 13.18 -8.88 -2.95
CA ASP A 82 12.05 -9.53 -2.26
C ASP A 82 10.71 -8.80 -2.49
N GLU A 83 10.66 -7.81 -3.38
CA GLU A 83 9.46 -7.03 -3.67
C GLU A 83 8.26 -7.91 -4.06
N ARG A 84 7.12 -7.65 -3.43
CA ARG A 84 5.85 -8.32 -3.73
C ARG A 84 4.73 -7.29 -3.81
N VAL A 85 3.84 -7.43 -4.77
CA VAL A 85 2.71 -6.53 -4.99
C VAL A 85 1.40 -7.29 -4.90
N PHE A 86 0.47 -6.77 -4.11
CA PHE A 86 -0.85 -7.33 -3.91
C PHE A 86 -1.91 -6.34 -4.37
N LEU A 87 -2.86 -6.83 -5.17
CA LEU A 87 -4.05 -6.08 -5.57
C LEU A 87 -5.17 -6.38 -4.59
N CYS A 88 -5.79 -5.35 -4.03
CA CYS A 88 -6.84 -5.49 -3.03
C CYS A 88 -8.21 -5.15 -3.62
N GLY A 89 -9.18 -6.05 -3.47
CA GLY A 89 -10.55 -5.84 -3.96
C GLY A 89 -11.39 -4.92 -3.06
N ALA A 90 -11.05 -4.82 -1.77
CA ALA A 90 -11.69 -3.92 -0.81
C ALA A 90 -10.69 -2.97 -0.17
N SER A 91 -11.18 -1.87 0.42
CA SER A 91 -10.33 -1.00 1.21
C SER A 91 -9.82 -1.70 2.47
N SER A 92 -8.66 -1.29 2.95
CA SER A 92 -8.02 -1.88 4.13
C SER A 92 -8.87 -1.79 5.39
N LYS A 93 -9.70 -0.76 5.53
CA LYS A 93 -10.64 -0.61 6.66
C LYS A 93 -11.78 -1.62 6.63
N ASP A 94 -12.16 -2.12 5.44
CA ASP A 94 -13.25 -3.07 5.23
C ASP A 94 -12.74 -4.52 5.10
N ALA A 95 -11.43 -4.73 5.09
CA ALA A 95 -10.85 -6.06 4.98
C ALA A 95 -11.31 -6.96 6.13
N GLY A 96 -11.80 -8.14 5.78
CA GLY A 96 -12.39 -9.10 6.72
C GLY A 96 -13.84 -8.85 7.12
N ALA A 97 -14.42 -7.68 6.78
CA ALA A 97 -15.85 -7.40 7.00
C ALA A 97 -16.73 -7.79 5.82
N ARG A 98 -16.14 -7.93 4.64
CA ARG A 98 -16.82 -8.31 3.39
C ARG A 98 -16.02 -9.35 2.65
N ILE A 99 -16.69 -10.13 1.81
CA ILE A 99 -16.00 -11.03 0.88
C ILE A 99 -15.20 -10.18 -0.10
N THR A 100 -13.90 -10.39 -0.13
CA THR A 100 -12.98 -9.68 -0.99
C THR A 100 -11.85 -10.61 -1.45
N SER A 101 -11.18 -10.22 -2.52
CA SER A 101 -10.00 -10.92 -3.02
C SER A 101 -8.75 -10.08 -2.83
N ILE A 102 -7.66 -10.73 -2.46
CA ILE A 102 -6.30 -10.18 -2.53
C ILE A 102 -5.53 -11.09 -3.49
N VAL A 103 -4.98 -10.50 -4.54
CA VAL A 103 -4.24 -11.25 -5.56
C VAL A 103 -2.80 -10.75 -5.59
N GLU A 104 -1.85 -11.66 -5.41
CA GLU A 104 -0.44 -11.35 -5.61
C GLU A 104 -0.14 -11.25 -7.11
N ASP A 105 0.46 -10.14 -7.53
CA ASP A 105 0.89 -9.96 -8.91
C ASP A 105 2.38 -10.25 -9.07
N TYR A 106 2.68 -11.31 -9.79
CA TYR A 106 4.05 -11.76 -10.05
C TYR A 106 4.71 -11.09 -11.26
N GLY A 107 3.97 -10.28 -12.02
CA GLY A 107 4.42 -9.68 -13.27
C GLY A 107 5.39 -8.51 -13.13
N ILE A 108 5.57 -7.98 -11.91
CA ILE A 108 6.35 -6.75 -11.66
C ILE A 108 7.72 -7.00 -11.05
N ALA A 109 8.05 -8.21 -10.77
CA ALA A 109 9.20 -8.63 -9.98
C ALA A 109 10.59 -8.20 -10.51
N LYS A 110 10.76 -7.08 -11.20
CA LYS A 110 12.11 -6.61 -11.61
C LYS A 110 12.19 -5.11 -11.95
N TYR A 111 11.76 -4.22 -11.05
CA TYR A 111 12.20 -2.82 -11.15
C TYR A 111 13.10 -2.47 -9.97
N ASN A 112 14.41 -2.52 -10.18
CA ASN A 112 15.41 -2.00 -9.26
C ASN A 112 15.48 -0.47 -9.41
N SER A 113 14.49 0.26 -8.90
CA SER A 113 14.65 1.69 -8.69
C SER A 113 14.83 1.93 -7.19
N VAL A 114 16.00 2.40 -6.82
CA VAL A 114 16.27 2.90 -5.49
C VAL A 114 15.44 4.17 -5.30
N ILE A 115 14.47 4.14 -4.38
CA ILE A 115 13.79 5.37 -3.94
C ILE A 115 14.79 6.14 -3.11
N ALA A 116 15.11 7.37 -3.53
CA ALA A 116 15.76 8.33 -2.64
C ALA A 116 14.76 8.63 -1.49
N GLU A 117 15.17 8.37 -0.24
CA GLU A 117 14.30 8.41 0.94
C GLU A 117 13.63 9.77 1.21
N ASP A 118 14.06 10.85 0.55
CA ASP A 118 13.69 12.23 0.86
C ASP A 118 12.65 12.86 -0.09
N GLU A 119 12.24 12.23 -1.20
CA GLU A 119 11.35 12.85 -2.18
C GLU A 119 10.03 12.10 -2.34
N VAL A 120 9.01 12.59 -1.62
CA VAL A 120 7.63 12.07 -1.63
C VAL A 120 7.04 12.05 -3.05
N GLU A 121 7.36 13.05 -3.87
CA GLU A 121 6.86 13.16 -5.23
C GLU A 121 7.44 12.08 -6.14
N GLU A 122 8.72 11.74 -6.01
CA GLU A 122 9.36 10.67 -6.76
C GLU A 122 8.81 9.30 -6.37
N ALA A 123 8.61 9.04 -5.09
CA ALA A 123 8.02 7.78 -4.62
C ALA A 123 6.59 7.60 -5.15
N ILE A 124 5.79 8.66 -5.20
CA ILE A 124 4.44 8.64 -5.75
C ILE A 124 4.49 8.44 -7.28
N ALA A 125 5.39 9.12 -7.99
CA ALA A 125 5.55 8.98 -9.44
C ALA A 125 5.99 7.56 -9.82
N ASP A 126 6.90 6.95 -9.08
CA ASP A 126 7.35 5.57 -9.26
C ASP A 126 6.23 4.56 -9.03
N LEU A 127 5.46 4.70 -7.95
CA LEU A 127 4.29 3.87 -7.70
C LEU A 127 3.25 4.01 -8.81
N LYS A 128 3.00 5.23 -9.29
CA LYS A 128 2.09 5.50 -10.41
C LYS A 128 2.54 4.81 -11.69
N SER A 129 3.83 4.86 -12.02
CA SER A 129 4.40 4.19 -13.18
C SER A 129 4.23 2.67 -13.09
N ARG A 130 4.48 2.07 -11.94
CA ARG A 130 4.29 0.63 -11.70
C ARG A 130 2.84 0.20 -11.78
N VAL A 131 1.93 0.99 -11.22
CA VAL A 131 0.49 0.75 -11.34
C VAL A 131 0.04 0.80 -12.80
N TYR A 132 0.58 1.72 -13.59
CA TYR A 132 0.30 1.81 -15.01
C TYR A 132 0.78 0.57 -15.78
N GLU A 133 1.98 0.08 -15.51
CA GLU A 133 2.52 -1.16 -16.11
C GLU A 133 1.69 -2.39 -15.71
N LEU A 134 1.24 -2.48 -14.46
CA LEU A 134 0.30 -3.52 -14.00
C LEU A 134 -0.99 -3.54 -14.79
N LYS A 135 -1.60 -2.38 -15.01
CA LYS A 135 -2.83 -2.25 -15.80
C LYS A 135 -2.60 -2.69 -17.23
N LYS A 136 -1.46 -2.34 -17.81
CA LYS A 136 -1.07 -2.73 -19.17
C LYS A 136 -0.92 -4.25 -19.31
N ILE A 137 -0.24 -4.89 -18.35
CA ILE A 137 -0.08 -6.36 -18.31
C ILE A 137 -1.43 -7.04 -18.17
N ARG A 138 -2.33 -6.54 -17.32
CA ARG A 138 -3.70 -7.07 -17.16
C ARG A 138 -4.51 -6.99 -18.46
N LEU A 139 -4.41 -5.87 -19.18
CA LEU A 139 -5.10 -5.69 -20.47
C LEU A 139 -4.58 -6.68 -21.53
N ILE A 140 -3.29 -6.94 -21.56
CA ILE A 140 -2.66 -7.91 -22.46
C ILE A 140 -3.16 -9.31 -22.12
N ARG A 141 -3.09 -9.73 -20.85
CA ARG A 141 -3.58 -11.04 -20.38
C ARG A 141 -5.06 -11.26 -20.69
N LYS A 142 -5.91 -10.25 -20.49
CA LYS A 142 -7.34 -10.35 -20.85
C LYS A 142 -7.56 -10.56 -22.34
N ARG A 143 -6.73 -10.00 -23.20
CA ARG A 143 -6.82 -10.19 -24.67
C ARG A 143 -6.33 -11.57 -25.12
N GLU A 144 -5.38 -12.16 -24.42
CA GLU A 144 -4.87 -13.51 -24.71
C GLU A 144 -5.84 -14.62 -24.29
N PHE A 145 -6.73 -14.38 -23.32
CA PHE A 145 -7.74 -15.34 -22.85
C PHE A 145 -9.11 -15.19 -23.52
N ASN A 146 -9.33 -14.20 -24.32
CA ASN A 146 -10.54 -13.98 -25.13
C ASN A 146 -10.26 -14.28 -26.60
#